data_81a34a64ff3c680d2c1975270511779d
#
_entry.id   81a34a64ff3c680d2c1975270511779d
#
_cell.length_a   1.000
_cell.length_b   1.000
_cell.length_c   1.000
_cell.angle_alpha   90.00
_cell.angle_beta   90.00
_cell.angle_gamma   90.00
#
_symmetry.space_group_name_H-M   'P 1'
#
loop_
_entity.id
_entity.type
_entity.pdbx_description
1 polymer ?
#
loop_
_entity_poly.entity_id
_entity_poly.type
_entity_poly.pdbx_seq_one_letter_code
_entity_poly.pdbx_strand_id
1 'polypeptide(L)'
;MSKKDKKEFSSREKVIPVLKLLFSITAKKFPFFFPLEAVKSIVIAGKALLPVIVSPMIIDELIGDRDLKTLITLAAILVGGEFILGVLQERISNQLMKYQQRLDNHFNILTGLHSMELDFQLTEDKEALDQVEKARTGMDWYSGGAYGIAEQIFGAVSNVLRVFGLVTIISINAPILLLVILAYVIVMGFVSAKNNKIGLEVYKKLAKINRLFGYYGWNIVDFRYGKDIRLYDARKMMVDCWDRNSAASNEHWKWQAETGMKYYLIGDVANILRMIGSYLYVGFLAIKGVFSLGVLVQMIQAADELNNTLGGLVYNAQEVLKRCNYAYEFVLFMEYPEALEKGERAVDKEIREIEFKNVSFKYPGTDKMVLDNISIKIGAGEHLSIVGLNGAGKTTFIKLLCRLYDPTSGEILVNGINIKEYDYDQYMSLFAPVFQDFRLFAFPIEENITLIDEDDKDYYTVEEEKRIEKVIDMVNLKGMMDKLEKSRKTMLFKYFDETGIEPSGGEQQKIAIARAYYKNSPVVILDEPTAALDPIAEYEIYKQFHTLVGDKTAFYISHRLSSCRFCDTIAVFSEGKIAEYGNHDSLIKIVGGIYAGMFEAQAQYYR
;
A
#
# COMPACT_ATOMS: atom_id res chain seq x y z
N MET A 1 13.14 -14.64 9.33
CA MET A 1 13.06 -14.15 10.73
C MET A 1 12.42 -15.19 11.62
N SER A 2 13.11 -15.60 12.72
CA SER A 2 12.58 -16.59 13.68
C SER A 2 11.29 -16.09 14.31
N LYS A 3 10.31 -16.98 14.52
CA LYS A 3 9.05 -16.76 15.26
C LYS A 3 9.21 -16.27 16.73
N LYS A 4 10.39 -15.84 17.12
CA LYS A 4 10.70 -15.31 18.46
C LYS A 4 10.56 -13.79 18.43
N ASP A 5 9.70 -13.29 19.33
CA ASP A 5 9.59 -11.91 19.76
C ASP A 5 8.78 -10.89 18.92
N LYS A 6 7.62 -11.27 18.37
CA LYS A 6 6.56 -10.26 18.24
C LYS A 6 5.96 -10.03 19.64
N LYS A 7 6.58 -9.15 20.44
CA LYS A 7 5.95 -8.57 21.62
C LYS A 7 4.65 -7.94 21.13
N GLU A 8 3.50 -8.53 21.42
CA GLU A 8 2.21 -7.89 21.14
C GLU A 8 2.14 -6.62 21.99
N PHE A 9 2.49 -5.49 21.39
CA PHE A 9 2.32 -4.19 22.04
C PHE A 9 0.85 -3.97 22.35
N SER A 10 0.56 -3.51 23.55
CA SER A 10 -0.79 -3.09 23.91
C SER A 10 -1.22 -1.93 23.00
N SER A 11 -2.53 -1.76 22.78
CA SER A 11 -3.04 -0.66 21.94
C SER A 11 -2.53 0.72 22.37
N ARG A 12 -2.16 0.89 23.63
CA ARG A 12 -1.61 2.15 24.15
C ARG A 12 -0.14 2.36 23.77
N GLU A 13 0.66 1.30 23.71
CA GLU A 13 2.08 1.38 23.32
C GLU A 13 2.25 1.72 21.85
N LYS A 14 1.27 1.41 21.00
CA LYS A 14 1.27 1.73 19.58
C LYS A 14 1.01 3.21 19.27
N VAL A 15 0.36 3.94 20.17
CA VAL A 15 -0.06 5.34 19.94
C VAL A 15 1.14 6.27 19.74
N ILE A 16 2.13 6.19 20.61
CA ILE A 16 3.28 7.12 20.60
C ILE A 16 4.10 7.01 19.31
N PRO A 17 4.52 5.81 18.84
CA PRO A 17 5.23 5.67 17.57
C PRO A 17 4.44 6.22 16.38
N VAL A 18 3.13 5.90 16.31
CA VAL A 18 2.25 6.38 15.27
C VAL A 18 2.17 7.90 15.25
N LEU A 19 1.87 8.52 16.40
CA LEU A 19 1.77 9.98 16.47
C LEU A 19 3.09 10.65 16.14
N LYS A 20 4.22 10.12 16.66
CA LYS A 20 5.54 10.67 16.36
C LYS A 20 5.85 10.64 14.86
N LEU A 21 5.62 9.52 14.19
CA LEU A 21 5.90 9.39 12.77
C LEU A 21 4.95 10.25 11.93
N LEU A 22 3.63 10.04 12.06
CA LEU A 22 2.64 10.70 11.21
C LEU A 22 2.64 12.22 11.41
N PHE A 23 2.75 12.69 12.65
CA PHE A 23 2.74 14.13 12.93
C PHE A 23 4.03 14.81 12.49
N SER A 24 5.18 14.15 12.60
CA SER A 24 6.44 14.70 12.09
C SER A 24 6.41 14.86 10.57
N ILE A 25 5.93 13.85 9.85
CA ILE A 25 5.77 13.90 8.39
C ILE A 25 4.75 14.99 8.00
N THR A 26 3.59 15.01 8.65
CA THR A 26 2.53 15.97 8.37
C THR A 26 2.98 17.41 8.65
N ALA A 27 3.61 17.68 9.79
CA ALA A 27 4.09 19.02 10.14
C ALA A 27 5.16 19.52 9.17
N LYS A 28 6.08 18.64 8.75
CA LYS A 28 7.14 18.99 7.80
C LYS A 28 6.59 19.32 6.41
N LYS A 29 5.61 18.55 5.92
CA LYS A 29 5.06 18.72 4.56
C LYS A 29 3.92 19.74 4.51
N PHE A 30 3.13 19.85 5.58
CA PHE A 30 1.92 20.68 5.65
C PHE A 30 1.90 21.52 6.94
N PRO A 31 2.75 22.54 7.10
CA PRO A 31 2.96 23.25 8.36
C PRO A 31 1.71 23.97 8.89
N PHE A 32 0.77 24.36 8.03
CA PHE A 32 -0.45 25.07 8.42
C PHE A 32 -1.61 24.14 8.81
N PHE A 33 -1.47 22.84 8.66
CA PHE A 33 -2.52 21.87 8.94
C PHE A 33 -2.94 21.88 10.44
N PHE A 34 -1.98 21.68 11.35
CA PHE A 34 -2.26 21.66 12.79
C PHE A 34 -2.75 23.00 13.36
N PRO A 35 -2.20 24.16 12.98
CA PRO A 35 -2.77 25.45 13.35
C PRO A 35 -4.23 25.63 12.92
N LEU A 36 -4.61 25.18 11.72
CA LEU A 36 -6.00 25.24 11.26
C LEU A 36 -6.92 24.35 12.08
N GLU A 37 -6.51 23.13 12.43
CA GLU A 37 -7.26 22.23 13.31
C GLU A 37 -7.43 22.83 14.72
N ALA A 38 -6.40 23.47 15.25
CA ALA A 38 -6.48 24.16 16.55
C ALA A 38 -7.49 25.31 16.52
N VAL A 39 -7.46 26.15 15.49
CA VAL A 39 -8.44 27.25 15.31
C VAL A 39 -9.85 26.68 15.15
N LYS A 40 -10.03 25.63 14.34
CA LYS A 40 -11.32 24.92 14.19
C LYS A 40 -11.87 24.47 15.54
N SER A 41 -11.01 23.88 16.38
CA SER A 41 -11.40 23.40 17.71
C SER A 41 -11.93 24.52 18.63
N ILE A 42 -11.28 25.69 18.59
CA ILE A 42 -11.70 26.87 19.34
C ILE A 42 -13.05 27.40 18.83
N VAL A 43 -13.20 27.49 17.49
CA VAL A 43 -14.45 27.97 16.86
C VAL A 43 -15.62 27.05 17.20
N ILE A 44 -15.42 25.71 17.13
CA ILE A 44 -16.47 24.75 17.50
C ILE A 44 -16.85 24.86 18.97
N ALA A 45 -15.86 25.00 19.86
CA ALA A 45 -16.13 25.18 21.29
C ALA A 45 -16.90 26.49 21.57
N GLY A 46 -16.47 27.58 20.96
CA GLY A 46 -17.17 28.89 21.10
C GLY A 46 -18.60 28.85 20.58
N LYS A 47 -18.83 28.23 19.43
CA LYS A 47 -20.16 28.06 18.83
C LYS A 47 -21.09 27.27 19.76
N ALA A 48 -20.62 26.17 20.36
CA ALA A 48 -21.42 25.35 21.26
C ALA A 48 -21.77 26.06 22.59
N LEU A 49 -20.89 26.93 23.09
CA LEU A 49 -21.11 27.65 24.35
C LEU A 49 -21.99 28.90 24.18
N LEU A 50 -22.04 29.50 23.00
CA LEU A 50 -22.77 30.75 22.74
C LEU A 50 -24.25 30.66 23.08
N PRO A 51 -25.04 29.66 22.66
CA PRO A 51 -26.46 29.53 23.05
C PRO A 51 -26.64 29.31 24.55
N VAL A 52 -25.74 28.55 25.19
CA VAL A 52 -25.83 28.28 26.64
C VAL A 52 -25.63 29.54 27.46
N ILE A 53 -24.88 30.52 26.94
CA ILE A 53 -24.64 31.81 27.64
C ILE A 53 -25.73 32.84 27.32
N VAL A 54 -26.10 32.98 26.06
CA VAL A 54 -26.95 34.12 25.61
C VAL A 54 -28.44 33.83 25.71
N SER A 55 -28.91 32.58 25.46
CA SER A 55 -30.34 32.26 25.51
C SER A 55 -30.96 32.49 26.89
N PRO A 56 -30.31 32.19 28.02
CA PRO A 56 -30.80 32.51 29.35
C PRO A 56 -31.02 34.01 29.58
N MET A 57 -30.09 34.85 29.09
CA MET A 57 -30.17 36.31 29.20
C MET A 57 -31.39 36.87 28.45
N ILE A 58 -31.71 36.29 27.29
CA ILE A 58 -32.91 36.64 26.51
C ILE A 58 -34.17 36.27 27.30
N ILE A 59 -34.20 35.09 27.94
CA ILE A 59 -35.36 34.63 28.72
C ILE A 59 -35.58 35.54 29.95
N ASP A 60 -34.50 35.87 30.65
CA ASP A 60 -34.61 36.74 31.84
C ASP A 60 -35.06 38.13 31.47
N GLU A 61 -34.58 38.70 30.36
CA GLU A 61 -35.05 40.02 29.87
C GLU A 61 -36.52 40.01 29.44
N LEU A 62 -37.00 38.91 28.81
CA LEU A 62 -38.40 38.75 28.43
C LEU A 62 -39.36 38.70 29.62
N ILE A 63 -38.88 38.22 30.77
CA ILE A 63 -39.69 38.10 31.99
C ILE A 63 -39.55 39.36 32.86
N GLY A 64 -38.33 39.94 32.89
CA GLY A 64 -37.97 41.12 33.69
C GLY A 64 -38.39 42.46 33.05
N ASP A 65 -37.36 43.26 32.68
CA ASP A 65 -37.53 44.65 32.26
C ASP A 65 -38.20 44.80 30.88
N ARG A 66 -38.13 43.77 30.03
CA ARG A 66 -38.72 43.74 28.69
C ARG A 66 -38.23 44.86 27.78
N ASP A 67 -36.97 45.28 27.98
CA ASP A 67 -36.40 46.32 27.11
C ASP A 67 -36.15 45.78 25.71
N LEU A 68 -36.89 46.33 24.74
CA LEU A 68 -36.83 45.90 23.35
C LEU A 68 -35.40 46.05 22.75
N LYS A 69 -34.67 47.09 23.17
CA LYS A 69 -33.30 47.33 22.66
C LYS A 69 -32.34 46.26 23.15
N THR A 70 -32.40 45.89 24.41
CA THR A 70 -31.59 44.83 25.00
C THR A 70 -31.94 43.49 24.38
N LEU A 71 -33.23 43.16 24.17
CA LEU A 71 -33.67 41.94 23.50
C LEU A 71 -33.14 41.83 22.07
N ILE A 72 -33.26 42.91 21.28
CA ILE A 72 -32.76 42.95 19.91
C ILE A 72 -31.23 42.77 19.91
N THR A 73 -30.50 43.38 20.84
CA THR A 73 -29.06 43.25 20.95
C THR A 73 -28.62 41.81 21.28
N LEU A 74 -29.26 41.18 22.27
CA LEU A 74 -28.96 39.79 22.64
C LEU A 74 -29.31 38.80 21.51
N ALA A 75 -30.44 39.00 20.84
CA ALA A 75 -30.82 38.20 19.68
C ALA A 75 -29.82 38.38 18.52
N ALA A 76 -29.36 39.62 18.27
CA ALA A 76 -28.36 39.90 17.25
C ALA A 76 -27.00 39.24 17.60
N ILE A 77 -26.59 39.25 18.87
CA ILE A 77 -25.38 38.55 19.33
C ILE A 77 -25.50 37.03 19.13
N LEU A 78 -26.65 36.45 19.49
CA LEU A 78 -26.86 35.00 19.34
C LEU A 78 -26.88 34.59 17.86
N VAL A 79 -27.75 35.19 17.06
CA VAL A 79 -27.93 34.82 15.64
C VAL A 79 -26.70 35.23 14.82
N GLY A 80 -26.20 36.45 15.02
CA GLY A 80 -25.00 36.94 14.34
C GLY A 80 -23.73 36.14 14.72
N GLY A 81 -23.58 35.82 15.99
CA GLY A 81 -22.47 34.98 16.50
C GLY A 81 -22.52 33.57 15.92
N GLU A 82 -23.69 32.91 15.98
CA GLU A 82 -23.89 31.59 15.37
C GLU A 82 -23.57 31.61 13.87
N PHE A 83 -24.04 32.63 13.15
CA PHE A 83 -23.77 32.77 11.71
C PHE A 83 -22.27 32.96 11.43
N ILE A 84 -21.63 33.91 12.12
CA ILE A 84 -20.19 34.19 11.92
C ILE A 84 -19.33 32.97 12.25
N LEU A 85 -19.55 32.33 13.41
CA LEU A 85 -18.84 31.14 13.83
C LEU A 85 -19.13 29.96 12.90
N GLY A 86 -20.35 29.80 12.40
CA GLY A 86 -20.74 28.81 11.42
C GLY A 86 -20.01 29.00 10.09
N VAL A 87 -20.02 30.20 9.53
CA VAL A 87 -19.29 30.51 8.29
C VAL A 87 -17.78 30.27 8.46
N LEU A 88 -17.20 30.68 9.59
CA LEU A 88 -15.79 30.48 9.89
C LEU A 88 -15.44 28.97 9.99
N GLN A 89 -16.27 28.21 10.70
CA GLN A 89 -16.14 26.76 10.82
C GLN A 89 -16.14 26.08 9.44
N GLU A 90 -17.12 26.41 8.58
CA GLU A 90 -17.22 25.83 7.23
C GLU A 90 -16.04 26.21 6.35
N ARG A 91 -15.58 27.46 6.41
CA ARG A 91 -14.39 27.90 5.67
C ARG A 91 -13.15 27.12 6.07
N ILE A 92 -12.92 26.93 7.36
CA ILE A 92 -11.78 26.16 7.88
C ILE A 92 -11.93 24.68 7.48
N SER A 93 -13.13 24.10 7.64
CA SER A 93 -13.39 22.70 7.28
C SER A 93 -13.15 22.42 5.81
N ASN A 94 -13.56 23.34 4.92
CA ASN A 94 -13.32 23.22 3.48
C ASN A 94 -11.82 23.30 3.12
N GLN A 95 -11.02 24.07 3.85
CA GLN A 95 -9.56 24.05 3.67
C GLN A 95 -8.94 22.75 4.18
N LEU A 96 -9.40 22.26 5.34
CA LEU A 96 -8.93 21.00 5.90
C LEU A 96 -9.25 19.78 5.01
N MET A 97 -10.41 19.80 4.33
CA MET A 97 -10.75 18.75 3.35
C MET A 97 -9.74 18.66 2.20
N LYS A 98 -9.20 19.80 1.74
CA LYS A 98 -8.12 19.82 0.74
C LYS A 98 -6.82 19.23 1.30
N TYR A 99 -6.54 19.47 2.58
CA TYR A 99 -5.38 18.85 3.23
C TYR A 99 -5.58 17.34 3.40
N GLN A 100 -6.80 16.87 3.65
CA GLN A 100 -7.09 15.44 3.73
C GLN A 100 -6.65 14.71 2.47
N GLN A 101 -7.13 15.14 1.29
CA GLN A 101 -6.74 14.51 0.01
C GLN A 101 -5.22 14.56 -0.23
N ARG A 102 -4.59 15.69 0.10
CA ARG A 102 -3.13 15.83 -0.06
C ARG A 102 -2.35 14.93 0.90
N LEU A 103 -2.83 14.75 2.12
CA LEU A 103 -2.23 13.83 3.10
C LEU A 103 -2.38 12.38 2.64
N ASP A 104 -3.60 11.97 2.25
CA ASP A 104 -3.87 10.62 1.77
C ASP A 104 -2.97 10.28 0.56
N ASN A 105 -2.89 11.18 -0.42
CA ASN A 105 -1.99 11.01 -1.55
C ASN A 105 -0.51 10.94 -1.13
N HIS A 106 -0.09 11.80 -0.20
CA HIS A 106 1.31 11.80 0.24
C HIS A 106 1.69 10.48 0.94
N PHE A 107 0.85 9.96 1.83
CA PHE A 107 1.11 8.69 2.50
C PHE A 107 1.01 7.50 1.54
N ASN A 108 0.11 7.54 0.56
CA ASN A 108 0.05 6.53 -0.51
C ASN A 108 1.34 6.52 -1.35
N ILE A 109 1.85 7.70 -1.72
CA ILE A 109 3.13 7.83 -2.43
C ILE A 109 4.28 7.28 -1.57
N LEU A 110 4.36 7.64 -0.28
CA LEU A 110 5.39 7.11 0.62
C LEU A 110 5.33 5.58 0.74
N THR A 111 4.12 5.02 0.87
CA THR A 111 3.93 3.57 0.89
C THR A 111 4.39 2.93 -0.43
N GLY A 112 4.04 3.55 -1.56
CA GLY A 112 4.44 3.08 -2.89
C GLY A 112 5.95 3.14 -3.10
N LEU A 113 6.59 4.25 -2.77
CA LEU A 113 8.05 4.41 -2.88
C LEU A 113 8.78 3.37 -2.02
N HIS A 114 8.40 3.26 -0.75
CA HIS A 114 9.02 2.26 0.13
C HIS A 114 8.80 0.81 -0.36
N SER A 115 7.62 0.52 -0.94
CA SER A 115 7.37 -0.79 -1.57
C SER A 115 8.28 -1.07 -2.77
N MET A 116 8.64 -0.04 -3.55
CA MET A 116 9.57 -0.16 -4.69
C MET A 116 11.03 -0.30 -4.25
N GLU A 117 11.39 0.21 -3.07
CA GLU A 117 12.72 0.13 -2.48
C GLU A 117 12.98 -1.19 -1.74
N LEU A 118 11.93 -1.98 -1.46
CA LEU A 118 12.09 -3.29 -0.83
C LEU A 118 12.89 -4.24 -1.71
N ASP A 119 13.76 -5.03 -1.08
CA ASP A 119 14.50 -6.08 -1.76
C ASP A 119 13.57 -7.06 -2.48
N PHE A 120 13.95 -7.49 -3.68
CA PHE A 120 13.10 -8.33 -4.54
C PHE A 120 12.58 -9.59 -3.84
N GLN A 121 13.38 -10.25 -3.02
CA GLN A 121 12.94 -11.44 -2.28
C GLN A 121 11.76 -11.19 -1.35
N LEU A 122 11.58 -9.94 -0.87
CA LEU A 122 10.43 -9.55 -0.04
C LEU A 122 9.16 -9.36 -0.87
N THR A 123 9.29 -9.05 -2.16
CA THR A 123 8.14 -8.92 -3.08
C THR A 123 7.47 -10.27 -3.39
N GLU A 124 8.17 -11.39 -3.19
CA GLU A 124 7.65 -12.76 -3.31
C GLU A 124 7.30 -13.37 -1.92
N ASP A 125 7.65 -12.69 -0.81
CA ASP A 125 7.38 -13.16 0.56
C ASP A 125 5.96 -12.82 1.01
N LYS A 126 5.23 -13.84 1.45
CA LYS A 126 3.84 -13.67 1.87
C LYS A 126 3.67 -12.75 3.08
N GLU A 127 4.61 -12.79 4.05
CA GLU A 127 4.51 -11.96 5.26
C GLU A 127 4.76 -10.49 4.89
N ALA A 128 5.71 -10.21 4.00
CA ALA A 128 5.97 -8.88 3.48
C ALA A 128 4.79 -8.32 2.68
N LEU A 129 4.22 -9.10 1.75
CA LEU A 129 3.03 -8.72 0.99
C LEU A 129 1.82 -8.45 1.89
N ASP A 130 1.59 -9.30 2.92
CA ASP A 130 0.55 -9.08 3.91
C ASP A 130 0.81 -7.77 4.70
N GLN A 131 2.08 -7.41 4.97
CA GLN A 131 2.42 -6.18 5.69
C GLN A 131 2.20 -4.93 4.84
N VAL A 132 2.55 -4.95 3.56
CA VAL A 132 2.26 -3.88 2.60
C VAL A 132 0.75 -3.60 2.54
N GLU A 133 -0.06 -4.66 2.40
CA GLU A 133 -1.53 -4.51 2.33
C GLU A 133 -2.13 -3.97 3.64
N LYS A 134 -1.61 -4.42 4.81
CA LYS A 134 -2.01 -3.88 6.11
C LYS A 134 -1.63 -2.41 6.26
N ALA A 135 -0.43 -2.03 5.83
CA ALA A 135 0.05 -0.65 5.87
C ALA A 135 -0.84 0.25 5.00
N ARG A 136 -1.13 -0.17 3.77
CA ARG A 136 -2.01 0.53 2.85
C ARG A 136 -3.41 0.72 3.42
N THR A 137 -4.02 -0.37 3.90
CA THR A 137 -5.36 -0.33 4.51
C THR A 137 -5.36 0.50 5.80
N GLY A 138 -4.28 0.47 6.57
CA GLY A 138 -4.12 1.25 7.81
C GLY A 138 -4.06 2.75 7.59
N MET A 139 -3.67 3.19 6.41
CA MET A 139 -3.59 4.60 6.02
C MET A 139 -4.72 5.06 5.08
N ASP A 140 -5.62 4.17 4.70
CA ASP A 140 -6.75 4.45 3.83
C ASP A 140 -7.75 5.42 4.51
N TRP A 141 -8.55 6.13 3.68
CA TRP A 141 -9.62 7.02 4.13
C TRP A 141 -10.62 6.33 5.06
N TYR A 142 -10.89 5.04 4.87
CA TYR A 142 -11.79 4.25 5.71
C TYR A 142 -11.26 4.06 7.14
N SER A 143 -9.96 3.82 7.29
CA SER A 143 -9.29 3.75 8.60
C SER A 143 -9.01 5.14 9.18
N GLY A 144 -9.17 6.19 8.37
CA GLY A 144 -9.03 7.60 8.72
C GLY A 144 -7.62 8.16 8.53
N GLY A 145 -6.61 7.32 8.31
CA GLY A 145 -5.24 7.74 8.07
C GLY A 145 -4.71 8.79 9.06
N ALA A 146 -3.72 9.56 8.61
CA ALA A 146 -3.13 10.64 9.43
C ALA A 146 -4.13 11.78 9.71
N TYR A 147 -4.96 12.13 8.71
CA TYR A 147 -5.98 13.16 8.86
C TYR A 147 -7.00 12.78 9.93
N GLY A 148 -7.56 11.59 9.86
CA GLY A 148 -8.58 11.16 10.79
C GLY A 148 -8.09 11.00 12.23
N ILE A 149 -6.81 10.63 12.44
CA ILE A 149 -6.21 10.62 13.77
C ILE A 149 -6.12 12.05 14.32
N ALA A 150 -5.62 13.00 13.52
CA ALA A 150 -5.52 14.40 13.92
C ALA A 150 -6.90 15.00 14.20
N GLU A 151 -7.90 14.77 13.35
CA GLU A 151 -9.28 15.22 13.53
C GLU A 151 -9.85 14.77 14.88
N GLN A 152 -9.64 13.51 15.27
CA GLN A 152 -10.12 13.01 16.57
C GLN A 152 -9.39 13.64 17.75
N ILE A 153 -8.08 13.88 17.65
CA ILE A 153 -7.30 14.55 18.69
C ILE A 153 -7.77 16.00 18.85
N PHE A 154 -7.92 16.75 17.78
CA PHE A 154 -8.39 18.13 17.84
C PHE A 154 -9.88 18.23 18.18
N GLY A 155 -10.68 17.24 17.83
CA GLY A 155 -12.05 17.05 18.34
C GLY A 155 -12.06 16.87 19.85
N ALA A 156 -11.14 16.09 20.41
CA ALA A 156 -10.98 15.96 21.85
C ALA A 156 -10.56 17.29 22.50
N VAL A 157 -9.65 18.07 21.88
CA VAL A 157 -9.28 19.41 22.35
C VAL A 157 -10.50 20.34 22.41
N SER A 158 -11.33 20.37 21.35
CA SER A 158 -12.58 21.13 21.32
C SER A 158 -13.51 20.72 22.48
N ASN A 159 -13.67 19.42 22.71
CA ASN A 159 -14.49 18.90 23.79
C ASN A 159 -13.94 19.25 25.17
N VAL A 160 -12.61 19.25 25.37
CA VAL A 160 -11.99 19.70 26.64
C VAL A 160 -12.30 21.18 26.90
N LEU A 161 -12.19 22.05 25.87
CA LEU A 161 -12.54 23.46 26.01
C LEU A 161 -14.02 23.65 26.38
N ARG A 162 -14.92 22.87 25.75
CA ARG A 162 -16.36 22.90 26.07
C ARG A 162 -16.65 22.43 27.49
N VAL A 163 -16.03 21.31 27.93
CA VAL A 163 -16.16 20.80 29.30
C VAL A 163 -15.72 21.87 30.29
N PHE A 164 -14.60 22.54 30.08
CA PHE A 164 -14.11 23.58 30.94
C PHE A 164 -15.14 24.74 31.08
N GLY A 165 -15.68 25.24 29.95
CA GLY A 165 -16.71 26.28 29.96
C GLY A 165 -17.99 25.85 30.68
N LEU A 166 -18.52 24.65 30.37
CA LEU A 166 -19.75 24.13 30.94
C LEU A 166 -19.63 23.83 32.44
N VAL A 167 -18.50 23.21 32.88
CA VAL A 167 -18.23 22.97 34.30
C VAL A 167 -18.17 24.30 35.08
N THR A 168 -17.56 25.34 34.50
CA THR A 168 -17.52 26.67 35.14
C THR A 168 -18.92 27.21 35.32
N ILE A 169 -19.78 27.17 34.28
CA ILE A 169 -21.18 27.68 34.35
C ILE A 169 -21.96 26.91 35.42
N ILE A 170 -21.89 25.58 35.44
CA ILE A 170 -22.63 24.72 36.38
C ILE A 170 -22.13 24.91 37.81
N SER A 171 -20.80 25.03 38.01
CA SER A 171 -20.21 25.17 39.35
C SER A 171 -20.64 26.43 40.08
N ILE A 172 -20.89 27.52 39.35
CA ILE A 172 -21.35 28.82 39.91
C ILE A 172 -22.77 28.71 40.43
N ASN A 173 -23.66 28.07 39.68
CA ASN A 173 -25.10 28.11 39.95
C ASN A 173 -25.65 26.84 40.63
N ALA A 174 -25.18 25.64 40.22
CA ALA A 174 -25.77 24.37 40.63
C ALA A 174 -24.70 23.27 40.83
N PRO A 175 -23.75 23.39 41.76
CA PRO A 175 -22.57 22.48 41.86
C PRO A 175 -22.93 21.00 42.08
N ILE A 176 -24.07 20.72 42.76
CA ILE A 176 -24.50 19.32 43.00
C ILE A 176 -24.88 18.63 41.69
N LEU A 177 -25.28 19.38 40.65
CA LEU A 177 -25.59 18.83 39.34
C LEU A 177 -24.36 18.11 38.73
N LEU A 178 -23.14 18.56 39.03
CA LEU A 178 -21.92 17.88 38.58
C LEU A 178 -21.78 16.48 39.16
N LEU A 179 -22.25 16.23 40.39
CA LEU A 179 -22.25 14.90 41.00
C LEU A 179 -23.20 13.94 40.27
N VAL A 180 -24.39 14.43 39.87
CA VAL A 180 -25.35 13.65 39.06
C VAL A 180 -24.75 13.26 37.72
N ILE A 181 -24.12 14.23 37.05
CA ILE A 181 -23.47 13.99 35.75
C ILE A 181 -22.28 13.04 35.91
N LEU A 182 -21.44 13.18 36.95
CA LEU A 182 -20.31 12.32 37.22
C LEU A 182 -20.76 10.87 37.44
N ALA A 183 -21.81 10.64 38.24
CA ALA A 183 -22.37 9.30 38.46
C ALA A 183 -22.82 8.65 37.13
N TYR A 184 -23.47 9.40 36.26
CA TYR A 184 -23.84 8.94 34.92
C TYR A 184 -22.62 8.60 34.06
N VAL A 185 -21.60 9.47 34.04
CA VAL A 185 -20.36 9.26 33.27
C VAL A 185 -19.64 7.97 33.66
N ILE A 186 -19.61 7.63 34.96
CA ILE A 186 -19.04 6.37 35.45
C ILE A 186 -19.81 5.18 34.87
N VAL A 187 -21.15 5.22 34.88
CA VAL A 187 -21.99 4.15 34.31
C VAL A 187 -21.73 4.03 32.80
N MET A 188 -21.69 5.14 32.08
CA MET A 188 -21.40 5.14 30.63
C MET A 188 -20.00 4.66 30.30
N GLY A 189 -19.01 4.95 31.15
CA GLY A 189 -17.65 4.40 31.01
C GLY A 189 -17.65 2.87 31.07
N PHE A 190 -18.42 2.29 32.00
CA PHE A 190 -18.58 0.83 32.10
C PHE A 190 -19.30 0.25 30.85
N VAL A 191 -20.41 0.84 30.42
CA VAL A 191 -21.18 0.43 29.23
C VAL A 191 -20.28 0.46 27.98
N SER A 192 -19.57 1.55 27.79
CA SER A 192 -18.66 1.73 26.67
C SER A 192 -17.52 0.70 26.64
N ALA A 193 -16.89 0.46 27.81
CA ALA A 193 -15.84 -0.55 27.91
C ALA A 193 -16.32 -1.97 27.56
N LYS A 194 -17.55 -2.32 27.92
CA LYS A 194 -18.16 -3.62 27.57
C LYS A 194 -18.47 -3.72 26.09
N ASN A 195 -19.09 -2.69 25.50
CA ASN A 195 -19.41 -2.66 24.07
C ASN A 195 -18.14 -2.70 23.21
N ASN A 196 -17.07 -2.01 23.60
CA ASN A 196 -15.79 -2.07 22.92
C ASN A 196 -15.18 -3.48 22.94
N LYS A 197 -15.25 -4.17 24.08
CA LYS A 197 -14.77 -5.56 24.16
C LYS A 197 -15.53 -6.47 23.18
N ILE A 198 -16.86 -6.32 23.10
CA ILE A 198 -17.72 -7.07 22.16
C ILE A 198 -17.31 -6.75 20.72
N GLY A 199 -17.15 -5.46 20.37
CA GLY A 199 -16.74 -5.02 19.05
C GLY A 199 -15.37 -5.58 18.62
N LEU A 200 -14.39 -5.60 19.53
CA LEU A 200 -13.07 -6.18 19.27
C LEU A 200 -13.14 -7.69 19.02
N GLU A 201 -14.00 -8.41 19.74
CA GLU A 201 -14.19 -9.84 19.54
C GLU A 201 -14.79 -10.14 18.15
N VAL A 202 -15.81 -9.39 17.75
CA VAL A 202 -16.41 -9.49 16.41
C VAL A 202 -15.38 -9.15 15.33
N TYR A 203 -14.63 -8.08 15.50
CA TYR A 203 -13.60 -7.68 14.54
C TYR A 203 -12.58 -8.81 14.29
N LYS A 204 -12.09 -9.46 15.36
CA LYS A 204 -11.18 -10.60 15.24
C LYS A 204 -11.79 -11.78 14.46
N LYS A 205 -13.07 -12.06 14.70
CA LYS A 205 -13.81 -13.15 14.01
C LYS A 205 -14.06 -12.81 12.53
N LEU A 206 -14.34 -11.55 12.23
CA LEU A 206 -14.58 -11.07 10.85
C LEU A 206 -13.32 -11.00 9.98
N ALA A 207 -12.12 -11.00 10.52
CA ALA A 207 -10.89 -10.84 9.74
C ALA A 207 -10.73 -11.86 8.60
N LYS A 208 -11.08 -13.14 8.83
CA LYS A 208 -11.09 -14.19 7.80
C LYS A 208 -12.21 -13.98 6.78
N ILE A 209 -13.40 -13.62 7.26
CA ILE A 209 -14.60 -13.39 6.44
C ILE A 209 -14.36 -12.21 5.50
N ASN A 210 -13.77 -11.11 5.98
CA ASN A 210 -13.45 -9.93 5.19
C ASN A 210 -12.44 -10.22 4.08
N ARG A 211 -11.44 -11.08 4.31
CA ARG A 211 -10.53 -11.52 3.24
C ARG A 211 -11.26 -12.28 2.14
N LEU A 212 -12.20 -13.14 2.52
CA LEU A 212 -13.04 -13.87 1.54
C LEU A 212 -13.97 -12.93 0.78
N PHE A 213 -14.52 -11.89 1.42
CA PHE A 213 -15.28 -10.85 0.73
C PHE A 213 -14.43 -10.12 -0.31
N GLY A 214 -13.21 -9.72 0.06
CA GLY A 214 -12.28 -9.11 -0.89
C GLY A 214 -12.04 -10.01 -2.10
N TYR A 215 -11.70 -11.27 -1.87
CA TYR A 215 -11.44 -12.24 -2.93
C TYR A 215 -12.64 -12.47 -3.86
N TYR A 216 -13.82 -12.76 -3.29
CA TYR A 216 -15.01 -13.02 -4.11
C TYR A 216 -15.50 -11.76 -4.81
N GLY A 217 -15.53 -10.62 -4.13
CA GLY A 217 -16.02 -9.36 -4.69
C GLY A 217 -15.16 -8.88 -5.87
N TRP A 218 -13.85 -8.92 -5.73
CA TRP A 218 -12.94 -8.54 -6.82
C TRP A 218 -13.01 -9.50 -8.00
N ASN A 219 -13.03 -10.82 -7.75
CA ASN A 219 -13.07 -11.82 -8.82
C ASN A 219 -14.39 -11.82 -9.60
N ILE A 220 -15.52 -11.48 -8.96
CA ILE A 220 -16.82 -11.37 -9.66
C ILE A 220 -16.81 -10.22 -10.66
N VAL A 221 -16.14 -9.10 -10.35
CA VAL A 221 -16.09 -7.91 -11.21
C VAL A 221 -14.85 -7.85 -12.10
N ASP A 222 -13.87 -8.73 -11.89
CA ASP A 222 -12.64 -8.76 -12.67
C ASP A 222 -12.87 -9.44 -14.03
N PHE A 223 -12.81 -8.66 -15.10
CA PHE A 223 -13.01 -9.15 -16.46
C PHE A 223 -12.02 -10.22 -16.91
N ARG A 224 -10.87 -10.35 -16.27
CA ARG A 224 -9.89 -11.42 -16.54
C ARG A 224 -10.46 -12.81 -16.32
N TYR A 225 -11.34 -12.98 -15.33
CA TYR A 225 -12.06 -14.24 -15.08
C TYR A 225 -13.33 -14.40 -15.96
N GLY A 226 -13.70 -13.37 -16.70
CA GLY A 226 -14.96 -13.34 -17.43
C GLY A 226 -15.13 -14.46 -18.45
N LYS A 227 -14.04 -14.92 -19.09
CA LYS A 227 -14.02 -16.04 -20.04
C LYS A 227 -14.31 -17.36 -19.32
N ASP A 228 -13.57 -17.65 -18.26
CA ASP A 228 -13.70 -18.91 -17.53
C ASP A 228 -15.04 -19.02 -16.80
N ILE A 229 -15.50 -17.93 -16.16
CA ILE A 229 -16.83 -17.87 -15.54
C ILE A 229 -17.95 -18.23 -16.54
N ARG A 230 -17.85 -17.75 -17.81
CA ARG A 230 -18.86 -18.01 -18.85
C ARG A 230 -18.74 -19.40 -19.42
N LEU A 231 -17.53 -19.86 -19.76
CA LEU A 231 -17.32 -21.15 -20.42
C LEU A 231 -17.62 -22.34 -19.50
N TYR A 232 -17.32 -22.20 -18.19
CA TYR A 232 -17.52 -23.25 -17.20
C TYR A 232 -18.77 -23.04 -16.34
N ASP A 233 -19.59 -22.03 -16.65
CA ASP A 233 -20.81 -21.64 -15.90
C ASP A 233 -20.60 -21.53 -14.37
N ALA A 234 -19.49 -20.88 -13.99
CA ALA A 234 -19.09 -20.75 -12.60
C ALA A 234 -19.90 -19.70 -11.81
N ARG A 235 -20.91 -19.05 -12.42
CA ARG A 235 -21.73 -17.97 -11.80
C ARG A 235 -22.39 -18.42 -10.51
N LYS A 236 -23.07 -19.56 -10.55
CA LYS A 236 -23.77 -20.09 -9.35
C LYS A 236 -22.79 -20.35 -8.21
N MET A 237 -21.65 -20.99 -8.51
CA MET A 237 -20.62 -21.26 -7.52
C MET A 237 -20.12 -19.97 -6.85
N MET A 238 -19.85 -18.91 -7.62
CA MET A 238 -19.36 -17.62 -7.09
C MET A 238 -20.40 -16.93 -6.21
N VAL A 239 -21.67 -16.91 -6.64
CA VAL A 239 -22.78 -16.34 -5.86
C VAL A 239 -23.02 -17.14 -4.57
N ASP A 240 -23.07 -18.46 -4.65
CA ASP A 240 -23.25 -19.32 -3.48
C ASP A 240 -22.10 -19.15 -2.44
N CYS A 241 -20.87 -18.93 -2.92
CA CYS A 241 -19.72 -18.63 -2.04
C CYS A 241 -19.88 -17.26 -1.35
N TRP A 242 -20.32 -16.26 -2.10
CA TRP A 242 -20.59 -14.92 -1.57
C TRP A 242 -21.70 -14.98 -0.51
N ASP A 243 -22.82 -15.65 -0.81
CA ASP A 243 -23.97 -15.74 0.10
C ASP A 243 -23.63 -16.48 1.40
N ARG A 244 -22.88 -17.58 1.31
CA ARG A 244 -22.41 -18.29 2.53
C ARG A 244 -21.50 -17.40 3.39
N ASN A 245 -20.63 -16.63 2.76
CA ASN A 245 -19.73 -15.71 3.47
C ASN A 245 -20.51 -14.55 4.10
N SER A 246 -21.52 -14.01 3.39
CA SER A 246 -22.46 -13.00 3.90
C SER A 246 -23.26 -13.49 5.08
N ALA A 247 -23.80 -14.70 5.01
CA ALA A 247 -24.54 -15.31 6.11
C ALA A 247 -23.67 -15.44 7.37
N ALA A 248 -22.43 -15.92 7.23
CA ALA A 248 -21.48 -16.03 8.34
C ALA A 248 -21.13 -14.64 8.94
N SER A 249 -20.98 -13.60 8.11
CA SER A 249 -20.79 -12.23 8.57
C SER A 249 -21.98 -11.72 9.37
N ASN A 250 -23.20 -11.92 8.84
CA ASN A 250 -24.44 -11.47 9.46
C ASN A 250 -24.68 -12.10 10.83
N GLU A 251 -24.31 -13.36 11.05
CA GLU A 251 -24.39 -14.00 12.37
C GLU A 251 -23.53 -13.28 13.42
N HIS A 252 -22.32 -12.84 13.05
CA HIS A 252 -21.45 -12.11 13.97
C HIS A 252 -21.97 -10.71 14.28
N TRP A 253 -22.51 -10.00 13.28
CA TRP A 253 -23.13 -8.69 13.48
C TRP A 253 -24.41 -8.79 14.32
N LYS A 254 -25.24 -9.81 14.08
CA LYS A 254 -26.42 -10.09 14.89
C LYS A 254 -26.04 -10.35 16.35
N TRP A 255 -25.05 -11.21 16.59
CA TRP A 255 -24.55 -11.47 17.94
C TRP A 255 -24.04 -10.22 18.63
N GLN A 256 -23.33 -9.35 17.91
CA GLN A 256 -22.88 -8.05 18.45
C GLN A 256 -24.04 -7.16 18.85
N ALA A 257 -25.04 -7.02 17.98
CA ALA A 257 -26.21 -6.22 18.23
C ALA A 257 -27.01 -6.72 19.46
N GLU A 258 -27.31 -8.03 19.52
CA GLU A 258 -28.05 -8.65 20.61
C GLU A 258 -27.31 -8.57 21.95
N THR A 259 -25.99 -8.80 21.93
CA THR A 259 -25.17 -8.75 23.16
C THR A 259 -24.94 -7.31 23.61
N GLY A 260 -24.71 -6.36 22.68
CA GLY A 260 -24.51 -4.96 22.96
C GLY A 260 -25.79 -4.25 23.44
N MET A 261 -26.96 -4.65 22.94
CA MET A 261 -28.25 -4.06 23.30
C MET A 261 -28.50 -4.00 24.82
N LYS A 262 -28.11 -5.06 25.56
CA LYS A 262 -28.27 -5.12 27.03
C LYS A 262 -27.51 -3.98 27.73
N TYR A 263 -26.32 -3.67 27.25
CA TYR A 263 -25.50 -2.59 27.82
C TYR A 263 -26.03 -1.22 27.38
N TYR A 264 -26.52 -1.05 26.14
CA TYR A 264 -27.17 0.18 25.70
C TYR A 264 -28.41 0.50 26.55
N LEU A 265 -29.25 -0.50 26.85
CA LEU A 265 -30.41 -0.33 27.75
C LEU A 265 -30.00 0.18 29.14
N ILE A 266 -28.88 -0.35 29.71
CA ILE A 266 -28.36 0.17 30.99
C ILE A 266 -27.97 1.64 30.86
N GLY A 267 -27.33 2.01 29.76
CA GLY A 267 -26.98 3.42 29.46
C GLY A 267 -28.20 4.32 29.34
N ASP A 268 -29.24 3.87 28.63
CA ASP A 268 -30.46 4.63 28.42
C ASP A 268 -31.22 4.84 29.74
N VAL A 269 -31.34 3.80 30.57
CA VAL A 269 -31.95 3.92 31.90
C VAL A 269 -31.13 4.90 32.77
N ALA A 270 -29.83 4.81 32.78
CA ALA A 270 -28.97 5.73 33.51
C ALA A 270 -29.10 7.18 32.99
N ASN A 271 -29.28 7.38 31.70
CA ASN A 271 -29.52 8.71 31.12
C ASN A 271 -30.89 9.30 31.56
N ILE A 272 -31.95 8.47 31.57
CA ILE A 272 -33.28 8.88 32.07
C ILE A 272 -33.18 9.28 33.53
N LEU A 273 -32.50 8.47 34.38
CA LEU A 273 -32.32 8.80 35.80
C LEU A 273 -31.52 10.09 35.99
N ARG A 274 -30.48 10.33 35.19
CA ARG A 274 -29.72 11.60 35.16
C ARG A 274 -30.66 12.79 34.81
N MET A 275 -31.47 12.66 33.75
CA MET A 275 -32.39 13.69 33.34
C MET A 275 -33.40 14.02 34.46
N ILE A 276 -34.07 13.01 35.04
CA ILE A 276 -35.00 13.18 36.14
C ILE A 276 -34.30 13.88 37.31
N GLY A 277 -33.14 13.41 37.73
CA GLY A 277 -32.36 14.01 38.82
C GLY A 277 -31.98 15.46 38.55
N SER A 278 -31.55 15.76 37.31
CA SER A 278 -31.21 17.13 36.89
C SER A 278 -32.42 18.05 36.93
N TYR A 279 -33.55 17.66 36.33
CA TYR A 279 -34.75 18.46 36.31
C TYR A 279 -35.37 18.69 37.70
N LEU A 280 -35.42 17.64 38.54
CA LEU A 280 -35.89 17.75 39.91
C LEU A 280 -35.04 18.69 40.75
N TYR A 281 -33.71 18.55 40.69
CA TYR A 281 -32.77 19.35 41.46
C TYR A 281 -32.81 20.82 41.02
N VAL A 282 -32.71 21.11 39.73
CA VAL A 282 -32.72 22.47 39.18
C VAL A 282 -34.09 23.12 39.35
N GLY A 283 -35.18 22.38 39.13
CA GLY A 283 -36.56 22.85 39.37
C GLY A 283 -36.81 23.18 40.84
N PHE A 284 -36.31 22.35 41.78
CA PHE A 284 -36.41 22.64 43.22
C PHE A 284 -35.68 23.95 43.60
N LEU A 285 -34.51 24.22 43.06
CA LEU A 285 -33.76 25.46 43.30
C LEU A 285 -34.48 26.67 42.72
N ALA A 286 -35.08 26.53 41.54
CA ALA A 286 -35.89 27.61 40.92
C ALA A 286 -37.15 27.93 41.73
N ILE A 287 -37.89 26.92 42.21
CA ILE A 287 -39.07 27.12 43.08
C ILE A 287 -38.69 27.81 44.38
N LYS A 288 -37.50 27.53 44.92
CA LYS A 288 -36.97 28.24 46.11
C LYS A 288 -36.50 29.67 45.80
N GLY A 289 -36.56 30.13 44.58
CA GLY A 289 -36.11 31.46 44.17
C GLY A 289 -34.62 31.69 44.22
N VAL A 290 -33.81 30.59 44.16
CA VAL A 290 -32.32 30.68 44.18
C VAL A 290 -31.81 31.36 42.92
N PHE A 291 -32.50 31.15 41.76
CA PHE A 291 -32.13 31.76 40.49
C PHE A 291 -33.35 31.98 39.57
N SER A 292 -33.14 32.79 38.53
CA SER A 292 -34.16 33.15 37.53
C SER A 292 -34.57 31.96 36.64
N LEU A 293 -35.63 32.14 35.88
CA LEU A 293 -36.09 31.15 34.91
C LEU A 293 -35.08 30.97 33.77
N GLY A 294 -34.36 32.02 33.38
CA GLY A 294 -33.26 31.93 32.41
C GLY A 294 -32.14 31.04 32.90
N VAL A 295 -31.70 31.21 34.17
CA VAL A 295 -30.68 30.35 34.77
C VAL A 295 -31.16 28.91 34.90
N LEU A 296 -32.46 28.65 35.17
CA LEU A 296 -33.02 27.29 35.15
C LEU A 296 -32.81 26.63 33.78
N VAL A 297 -33.15 27.30 32.69
CA VAL A 297 -32.98 26.81 31.33
C VAL A 297 -31.50 26.63 31.02
N GLN A 298 -30.63 27.56 31.48
CA GLN A 298 -29.19 27.44 31.34
C GLN A 298 -28.63 26.16 31.96
N MET A 299 -29.04 25.85 33.18
CA MET A 299 -28.54 24.67 33.89
C MET A 299 -28.96 23.37 33.21
N ILE A 300 -30.17 23.30 32.68
CA ILE A 300 -30.64 22.14 31.92
C ILE A 300 -29.84 21.98 30.63
N GLN A 301 -29.70 23.06 29.84
CA GLN A 301 -28.92 23.03 28.60
C GLN A 301 -27.45 22.70 28.86
N ALA A 302 -26.85 23.34 29.88
CA ALA A 302 -25.45 23.07 30.24
C ALA A 302 -25.23 21.62 30.68
N ALA A 303 -26.18 21.02 31.42
CA ALA A 303 -26.11 19.63 31.85
C ALA A 303 -26.18 18.65 30.65
N ASP A 304 -27.06 18.90 29.68
CA ASP A 304 -27.22 18.08 28.50
C ASP A 304 -26.00 18.22 27.56
N GLU A 305 -25.52 19.44 27.36
CA GLU A 305 -24.34 19.71 26.55
C GLU A 305 -23.05 19.12 27.18
N LEU A 306 -22.93 19.22 28.52
CA LEU A 306 -21.80 18.62 29.23
C LEU A 306 -21.80 17.07 29.08
N ASN A 307 -22.99 16.46 29.19
CA ASN A 307 -23.16 15.04 28.97
C ASN A 307 -22.71 14.61 27.55
N ASN A 308 -23.18 15.30 26.52
CA ASN A 308 -22.85 15.02 25.13
C ASN A 308 -21.34 15.22 24.87
N THR A 309 -20.76 16.27 25.46
CA THR A 309 -19.34 16.58 25.31
C THR A 309 -18.45 15.53 25.97
N LEU A 310 -18.82 15.04 27.17
CA LEU A 310 -18.09 13.95 27.84
C LEU A 310 -18.21 12.64 27.06
N GLY A 311 -19.37 12.33 26.50
CA GLY A 311 -19.54 11.22 25.56
C GLY A 311 -18.64 11.37 24.33
N GLY A 312 -18.56 12.56 23.77
CA GLY A 312 -17.66 12.90 22.66
C GLY A 312 -16.17 12.69 23.01
N LEU A 313 -15.74 13.06 24.21
CA LEU A 313 -14.35 12.81 24.66
C LEU A 313 -14.02 11.32 24.69
N VAL A 314 -14.92 10.50 25.24
CA VAL A 314 -14.75 9.05 25.28
C VAL A 314 -14.67 8.49 23.85
N TYR A 315 -15.56 8.92 22.97
CA TYR A 315 -15.58 8.52 21.58
C TYR A 315 -14.27 8.89 20.85
N ASN A 316 -13.83 10.16 20.96
CA ASN A 316 -12.58 10.61 20.35
C ASN A 316 -11.38 9.78 20.85
N ALA A 317 -11.27 9.53 22.15
CA ALA A 317 -10.19 8.71 22.70
C ALA A 317 -10.19 7.28 22.16
N GLN A 318 -11.37 6.67 22.00
CA GLN A 318 -11.50 5.34 21.43
C GLN A 318 -11.14 5.30 19.95
N GLU A 319 -11.60 6.30 19.18
CA GLU A 319 -11.28 6.40 17.75
C GLU A 319 -9.79 6.66 17.54
N VAL A 320 -9.13 7.48 18.34
CA VAL A 320 -7.67 7.66 18.30
C VAL A 320 -6.96 6.32 18.52
N LEU A 321 -7.33 5.58 19.57
CA LEU A 321 -6.73 4.26 19.85
C LEU A 321 -6.95 3.27 18.71
N LYS A 322 -8.15 3.21 18.17
CA LYS A 322 -8.52 2.33 17.06
C LYS A 322 -7.75 2.68 15.79
N ARG A 323 -7.75 3.95 15.40
CA ARG A 323 -7.06 4.45 14.19
C ARG A 323 -5.55 4.31 14.31
N CYS A 324 -4.98 4.58 15.49
CA CYS A 324 -3.56 4.32 15.74
C CYS A 324 -3.21 2.83 15.63
N ASN A 325 -4.09 1.90 16.02
CA ASN A 325 -3.84 0.48 15.82
C ASN A 325 -3.76 0.11 14.33
N TYR A 326 -4.58 0.71 13.48
CA TYR A 326 -4.50 0.51 12.03
C TYR A 326 -3.25 1.16 11.43
N ALA A 327 -2.99 2.42 11.76
CA ALA A 327 -1.84 3.15 11.27
C ALA A 327 -0.48 2.61 11.78
N TYR A 328 -0.49 1.82 12.85
CA TYR A 328 0.73 1.16 13.35
C TYR A 328 1.29 0.16 12.35
N GLU A 329 0.47 -0.46 11.54
CA GLU A 329 0.92 -1.36 10.48
C GLU A 329 1.74 -0.60 9.42
N PHE A 330 1.44 0.68 9.17
CA PHE A 330 2.28 1.55 8.34
C PHE A 330 3.63 1.83 9.00
N VAL A 331 3.67 2.06 10.33
CA VAL A 331 4.95 2.24 11.05
C VAL A 331 5.82 0.99 10.92
N LEU A 332 5.23 -0.19 11.14
CA LEU A 332 5.93 -1.47 10.99
C LEU A 332 6.43 -1.70 9.57
N PHE A 333 5.67 -1.24 8.58
CA PHE A 333 6.06 -1.34 7.19
C PHE A 333 7.23 -0.42 6.85
N MET A 334 7.21 0.83 7.31
CA MET A 334 8.32 1.77 7.10
C MET A 334 9.63 1.36 7.84
N GLU A 335 9.52 0.49 8.84
CA GLU A 335 10.65 -0.09 9.59
C GLU A 335 10.92 -1.54 9.14
N TYR A 336 10.37 -1.98 8.00
CA TYR A 336 10.55 -3.36 7.54
C TYR A 336 12.02 -3.62 7.24
N PRO A 337 12.62 -4.70 7.78
CA PRO A 337 14.05 -4.93 7.65
C PRO A 337 14.43 -5.25 6.20
N GLU A 338 15.54 -4.70 5.76
CA GLU A 338 16.19 -5.12 4.52
C GLU A 338 16.56 -6.61 4.59
N ALA A 339 16.45 -7.29 3.46
CA ALA A 339 16.71 -8.71 3.35
C ALA A 339 18.14 -9.00 2.86
N LEU A 340 18.72 -8.05 2.11
CA LEU A 340 20.06 -8.13 1.54
C LEU A 340 21.04 -7.20 2.27
N GLU A 341 22.25 -7.67 2.50
CA GLU A 341 23.36 -6.82 2.94
C GLU A 341 23.86 -6.02 1.73
N LYS A 342 23.78 -4.70 1.76
CA LYS A 342 24.22 -3.80 0.68
C LYS A 342 25.65 -3.35 0.97
N GLY A 343 26.58 -3.62 0.02
CA GLY A 343 27.95 -3.13 0.07
C GLY A 343 28.05 -1.67 -0.39
N GLU A 344 29.24 -1.10 -0.25
CA GLU A 344 29.53 0.29 -0.65
C GLU A 344 30.58 0.39 -1.76
N ARG A 345 31.10 -0.74 -2.25
CA ARG A 345 32.17 -0.76 -3.23
C ARG A 345 31.64 -0.36 -4.61
N ALA A 346 32.32 0.59 -5.25
CA ALA A 346 32.00 0.98 -6.61
C ALA A 346 32.25 -0.17 -7.59
N VAL A 347 31.38 -0.28 -8.59
CA VAL A 347 31.43 -1.32 -9.62
C VAL A 347 32.28 -0.89 -10.80
N ASP A 348 33.21 -1.78 -11.24
CA ASP A 348 33.86 -1.64 -12.54
C ASP A 348 32.89 -2.11 -13.64
N LYS A 349 32.62 -1.22 -14.61
CA LYS A 349 31.74 -1.56 -15.75
C LYS A 349 32.41 -2.52 -16.74
N GLU A 350 33.72 -2.70 -16.69
CA GLU A 350 34.46 -3.69 -17.48
C GLU A 350 34.39 -5.05 -16.78
N ILE A 351 33.56 -5.95 -17.32
CA ILE A 351 33.46 -7.31 -16.82
C ILE A 351 34.54 -8.16 -17.45
N ARG A 352 35.44 -8.69 -16.61
CA ARG A 352 36.51 -9.62 -17.03
C ARG A 352 36.11 -11.06 -16.81
N GLU A 353 35.45 -11.33 -15.69
CA GLU A 353 34.98 -12.67 -15.35
C GLU A 353 33.82 -12.61 -14.36
N ILE A 354 32.97 -13.63 -14.46
CA ILE A 354 31.89 -13.93 -13.50
C ILE A 354 32.12 -15.35 -13.01
N GLU A 355 32.18 -15.58 -11.71
CA GLU A 355 32.47 -16.90 -11.14
C GLU A 355 31.48 -17.27 -10.05
N PHE A 356 30.88 -18.44 -10.16
CA PHE A 356 30.10 -19.09 -9.11
C PHE A 356 31.00 -20.11 -8.43
N LYS A 357 31.15 -20.05 -7.10
CA LYS A 357 31.97 -20.97 -6.29
C LYS A 357 31.11 -21.71 -5.29
N ASN A 358 30.86 -22.99 -5.57
CA ASN A 358 30.09 -23.90 -4.70
C ASN A 358 28.76 -23.33 -4.27
N VAL A 359 28.05 -22.63 -5.18
CA VAL A 359 26.83 -21.93 -4.91
C VAL A 359 25.66 -22.90 -4.74
N SER A 360 25.00 -22.83 -3.57
CA SER A 360 23.77 -23.56 -3.33
C SER A 360 22.67 -22.57 -2.91
N PHE A 361 21.43 -22.86 -3.30
CA PHE A 361 20.32 -21.97 -3.04
C PHE A 361 19.00 -22.72 -2.81
N LYS A 362 18.24 -22.24 -1.82
CA LYS A 362 16.83 -22.58 -1.60
C LYS A 362 16.03 -21.30 -1.40
N TYR A 363 14.81 -21.25 -1.92
CA TYR A 363 13.93 -20.11 -1.70
C TYR A 363 13.54 -19.96 -0.22
N PRO A 364 13.36 -18.73 0.28
CA PRO A 364 12.87 -18.48 1.63
C PRO A 364 11.59 -19.27 1.92
N GLY A 365 11.47 -19.82 3.13
CA GLY A 365 10.30 -20.61 3.54
C GLY A 365 10.20 -22.02 2.95
N THR A 366 11.18 -22.48 2.15
CA THR A 366 11.23 -23.85 1.60
C THR A 366 12.46 -24.60 2.11
N ASP A 367 12.34 -25.94 2.18
CA ASP A 367 13.47 -26.82 2.50
C ASP A 367 14.11 -27.44 1.25
N LYS A 368 13.47 -27.29 0.08
CA LYS A 368 13.93 -27.85 -1.18
C LYS A 368 15.10 -27.03 -1.73
N MET A 369 16.26 -27.68 -1.91
CA MET A 369 17.39 -27.12 -2.63
C MET A 369 17.03 -26.99 -4.10
N VAL A 370 17.19 -25.78 -4.67
CA VAL A 370 16.93 -25.51 -6.09
C VAL A 370 18.21 -25.48 -6.90
N LEU A 371 19.28 -24.98 -6.31
CA LEU A 371 20.65 -25.11 -6.84
C LEU A 371 21.52 -25.78 -5.78
N ASP A 372 22.34 -26.75 -6.20
CA ASP A 372 23.17 -27.54 -5.31
C ASP A 372 24.61 -27.58 -5.84
N ASN A 373 25.51 -26.88 -5.15
CA ASN A 373 26.95 -26.85 -5.39
C ASN A 373 27.33 -26.45 -6.83
N ILE A 374 26.77 -25.39 -7.35
CA ILE A 374 27.08 -24.84 -8.67
C ILE A 374 28.46 -24.17 -8.64
N SER A 375 29.35 -24.62 -9.52
CA SER A 375 30.65 -24.01 -9.75
C SER A 375 30.87 -23.84 -11.25
N ILE A 376 30.99 -22.59 -11.71
CA ILE A 376 31.19 -22.24 -13.12
C ILE A 376 31.89 -20.89 -13.21
N LYS A 377 32.76 -20.74 -14.21
CA LYS A 377 33.46 -19.49 -14.51
C LYS A 377 33.15 -19.09 -15.95
N ILE A 378 32.78 -17.84 -16.13
CA ILE A 378 32.36 -17.23 -17.40
C ILE A 378 33.30 -16.06 -17.68
N GLY A 379 33.93 -16.08 -18.86
CA GLY A 379 34.86 -15.05 -19.30
C GLY A 379 34.21 -13.81 -19.87
N ALA A 380 35.01 -12.76 -20.06
CA ALA A 380 34.58 -11.55 -20.75
C ALA A 380 34.10 -11.85 -22.18
N GLY A 381 32.97 -11.34 -22.58
CA GLY A 381 32.43 -11.52 -23.93
C GLY A 381 31.94 -12.93 -24.24
N GLU A 382 31.93 -13.83 -23.27
CA GLU A 382 31.44 -15.20 -23.46
C GLU A 382 29.92 -15.24 -23.55
N HIS A 383 29.40 -15.99 -24.52
CA HIS A 383 28.01 -16.30 -24.70
C HIS A 383 27.68 -17.68 -24.13
N LEU A 384 27.06 -17.72 -22.95
CA LEU A 384 26.67 -18.95 -22.26
C LEU A 384 25.20 -19.28 -22.49
N SER A 385 24.92 -20.45 -23.06
CA SER A 385 23.58 -21.02 -23.10
C SER A 385 23.30 -21.87 -21.86
N ILE A 386 22.15 -21.67 -21.23
CA ILE A 386 21.70 -22.45 -20.06
C ILE A 386 20.48 -23.25 -20.48
N VAL A 387 20.60 -24.57 -20.48
CA VAL A 387 19.56 -25.50 -20.91
C VAL A 387 19.24 -26.54 -19.84
N GLY A 388 18.10 -27.20 -19.94
CA GLY A 388 17.65 -28.22 -18.99
C GLY A 388 16.14 -28.28 -18.88
N LEU A 389 15.63 -29.30 -18.21
CA LEU A 389 14.19 -29.48 -18.00
C LEU A 389 13.59 -28.37 -17.13
N ASN A 390 12.24 -28.26 -17.16
CA ASN A 390 11.53 -27.34 -16.29
C ASN A 390 11.82 -27.66 -14.81
N GLY A 391 12.09 -26.61 -14.03
CA GLY A 391 12.44 -26.76 -12.61
C GLY A 391 13.88 -27.18 -12.32
N ALA A 392 14.77 -27.25 -13.33
CA ALA A 392 16.19 -27.58 -13.13
C ALA A 392 17.03 -26.46 -12.48
N GLY A 393 16.46 -25.26 -12.26
CA GLY A 393 17.14 -24.14 -11.58
C GLY A 393 17.67 -23.04 -12.50
N LYS A 394 17.37 -23.06 -13.81
CA LYS A 394 17.89 -22.10 -14.81
C LYS A 394 17.59 -20.64 -14.47
N THR A 395 16.31 -20.28 -14.31
CA THR A 395 15.89 -18.91 -13.95
C THR A 395 16.39 -18.51 -12.55
N THR A 396 16.49 -19.48 -11.63
CA THR A 396 17.07 -19.25 -10.30
C THR A 396 18.54 -18.87 -10.36
N PHE A 397 19.33 -19.50 -11.24
CA PHE A 397 20.72 -19.13 -11.48
C PHE A 397 20.84 -17.67 -11.93
N ILE A 398 19.98 -17.23 -12.85
CA ILE A 398 19.95 -15.83 -13.32
C ILE A 398 19.48 -14.87 -12.21
N LYS A 399 18.47 -15.26 -11.43
CA LYS A 399 18.01 -14.44 -10.28
C LYS A 399 19.15 -14.20 -9.27
N LEU A 400 20.00 -15.20 -9.02
CA LEU A 400 21.18 -15.06 -8.17
C LEU A 400 22.28 -14.23 -8.84
N LEU A 401 22.52 -14.40 -10.12
CA LEU A 401 23.46 -13.57 -10.87
C LEU A 401 23.08 -12.08 -10.82
N CYS A 402 21.79 -11.76 -11.01
CA CYS A 402 21.28 -10.40 -10.88
C CYS A 402 21.18 -9.93 -9.41
N ARG A 403 21.56 -10.77 -8.45
CA ARG A 403 21.44 -10.49 -7.01
C ARG A 403 20.02 -10.08 -6.57
N LEU A 404 19.00 -10.67 -7.20
CA LEU A 404 17.62 -10.60 -6.71
C LEU A 404 17.43 -11.45 -5.43
N TYR A 405 18.35 -12.39 -5.22
CA TYR A 405 18.52 -13.21 -4.03
C TYR A 405 20.00 -13.39 -3.74
N ASP A 406 20.36 -13.55 -2.48
CA ASP A 406 21.69 -14.00 -2.08
C ASP A 406 21.74 -15.55 -2.02
N PRO A 407 22.87 -16.19 -2.35
CA PRO A 407 23.02 -17.64 -2.23
C PRO A 407 22.91 -18.09 -0.76
N THR A 408 22.34 -19.30 -0.55
CA THR A 408 22.26 -19.91 0.79
C THR A 408 23.65 -20.32 1.29
N SER A 409 24.52 -20.78 0.39
CA SER A 409 25.93 -21.07 0.64
C SER A 409 26.74 -20.91 -0.64
N GLY A 410 28.08 -20.81 -0.49
CA GLY A 410 28.98 -20.46 -1.59
C GLY A 410 29.03 -18.96 -1.85
N GLU A 411 29.69 -18.55 -2.91
CA GLU A 411 29.85 -17.14 -3.27
C GLU A 411 29.80 -16.94 -4.78
N ILE A 412 29.33 -15.76 -5.18
CA ILE A 412 29.33 -15.30 -6.57
C ILE A 412 30.29 -14.12 -6.63
N LEU A 413 31.23 -14.20 -7.59
CA LEU A 413 32.26 -13.19 -7.76
C LEU A 413 32.13 -12.54 -9.15
N VAL A 414 32.30 -11.24 -9.20
CA VAL A 414 32.49 -10.46 -10.43
C VAL A 414 33.87 -9.81 -10.35
N ASN A 415 34.72 -10.05 -11.34
CA ASN A 415 36.12 -9.60 -11.34
C ASN A 415 36.90 -10.02 -10.06
N GLY A 416 36.59 -11.19 -9.51
CA GLY A 416 37.24 -11.75 -8.31
C GLY A 416 36.73 -11.16 -6.98
N ILE A 417 35.70 -10.29 -7.00
CA ILE A 417 35.12 -9.63 -5.82
C ILE A 417 33.73 -10.19 -5.60
N ASN A 418 33.38 -10.47 -4.32
CA ASN A 418 32.08 -10.97 -3.95
C ASN A 418 31.00 -9.91 -4.25
N ILE A 419 29.91 -10.32 -4.90
CA ILE A 419 28.83 -9.42 -5.31
C ILE A 419 28.17 -8.69 -4.12
N LYS A 420 28.31 -9.21 -2.91
CA LYS A 420 27.80 -8.58 -1.67
C LYS A 420 28.58 -7.32 -1.27
N GLU A 421 29.83 -7.19 -1.70
CA GLU A 421 30.66 -6.03 -1.37
C GLU A 421 30.32 -4.79 -2.22
N TYR A 422 29.73 -5.01 -3.39
CA TYR A 422 29.37 -3.91 -4.30
C TYR A 422 28.18 -3.12 -3.81
N ASP A 423 28.19 -1.81 -4.15
CA ASP A 423 26.97 -0.99 -4.13
C ASP A 423 25.88 -1.64 -4.96
N TYR A 424 24.71 -1.82 -4.37
CA TYR A 424 23.64 -2.64 -4.95
C TYR A 424 23.12 -2.07 -6.28
N ASP A 425 22.89 -0.77 -6.34
CA ASP A 425 22.31 -0.11 -7.51
C ASP A 425 23.32 -0.09 -8.67
N GLN A 426 24.59 0.16 -8.38
CA GLN A 426 25.64 0.08 -9.38
C GLN A 426 25.81 -1.36 -9.89
N TYR A 427 25.72 -2.36 -9.00
CA TYR A 427 25.76 -3.76 -9.40
C TYR A 427 24.61 -4.14 -10.34
N MET A 428 23.38 -3.72 -10.02
CA MET A 428 22.20 -3.93 -10.86
C MET A 428 22.31 -3.24 -12.23
N SER A 429 23.08 -2.14 -12.31
CA SER A 429 23.33 -1.45 -13.59
C SER A 429 24.15 -2.27 -14.58
N LEU A 430 24.89 -3.31 -14.13
CA LEU A 430 25.66 -4.20 -14.98
C LEU A 430 24.82 -5.08 -15.89
N PHE A 431 23.55 -5.29 -15.57
CA PHE A 431 22.70 -6.27 -16.24
C PHE A 431 21.60 -5.62 -17.05
N ALA A 432 21.34 -6.15 -18.24
CA ALA A 432 20.17 -5.86 -19.07
C ALA A 432 19.35 -7.16 -19.26
N PRO A 433 18.50 -7.52 -18.31
CA PRO A 433 17.72 -8.75 -18.38
C PRO A 433 16.42 -8.56 -19.17
N VAL A 434 16.06 -9.59 -19.93
CA VAL A 434 14.71 -9.81 -20.47
C VAL A 434 14.24 -11.14 -19.89
N PHE A 435 13.43 -11.07 -18.84
CA PHE A 435 12.83 -12.24 -18.19
C PHE A 435 11.63 -12.76 -19.00
N GLN A 436 11.27 -14.04 -18.81
CA GLN A 436 10.12 -14.67 -19.43
C GLN A 436 8.79 -13.96 -19.07
N ASP A 437 8.67 -13.51 -17.82
CA ASP A 437 7.49 -12.85 -17.24
C ASP A 437 7.60 -11.32 -17.23
N PHE A 438 8.35 -10.75 -18.18
CA PHE A 438 8.50 -9.30 -18.30
C PHE A 438 7.14 -8.58 -18.31
N ARG A 439 7.12 -7.34 -17.82
CA ARG A 439 5.92 -6.49 -17.83
C ARG A 439 6.20 -5.20 -18.58
N LEU A 440 5.20 -4.77 -19.35
CA LEU A 440 5.15 -3.44 -19.95
C LEU A 440 4.15 -2.58 -19.15
N PHE A 441 4.44 -1.30 -19.10
CA PHE A 441 3.60 -0.33 -18.42
C PHE A 441 2.58 0.26 -19.39
N ALA A 442 1.44 0.72 -18.87
CA ALA A 442 0.46 1.49 -19.64
C ALA A 442 0.97 2.94 -19.83
N PHE A 443 2.11 3.06 -20.50
CA PHE A 443 2.81 4.28 -20.86
C PHE A 443 3.08 4.28 -22.37
N PRO A 444 3.52 5.41 -22.96
CA PRO A 444 3.98 5.45 -24.33
C PRO A 444 5.04 4.38 -24.65
N ILE A 445 5.11 3.97 -25.93
CA ILE A 445 6.08 2.94 -26.36
C ILE A 445 7.51 3.39 -26.04
N GLU A 446 7.85 4.65 -26.32
CA GLU A 446 9.19 5.17 -26.05
C GLU A 446 9.53 5.19 -24.56
N GLU A 447 8.58 5.54 -23.69
CA GLU A 447 8.79 5.47 -22.24
C GLU A 447 8.95 4.03 -21.73
N ASN A 448 8.29 3.06 -22.37
CA ASN A 448 8.53 1.65 -22.09
C ASN A 448 9.93 1.19 -22.49
N ILE A 449 10.54 1.82 -23.47
CA ILE A 449 11.92 1.54 -23.92
C ILE A 449 12.94 2.24 -23.01
N THR A 450 12.74 3.54 -22.76
CA THR A 450 13.71 4.38 -22.06
C THR A 450 13.59 4.31 -20.53
N LEU A 451 12.39 4.06 -20.01
CA LEU A 451 11.99 4.20 -18.60
C LEU A 451 12.24 5.62 -18.05
N ILE A 452 12.12 6.62 -18.92
CA ILE A 452 12.23 8.04 -18.62
C ILE A 452 10.88 8.67 -18.94
N ASP A 453 10.31 9.41 -17.98
CA ASP A 453 9.10 10.20 -18.15
C ASP A 453 9.37 11.41 -19.04
N GLU A 454 8.58 11.61 -20.07
CA GLU A 454 8.69 12.76 -20.99
C GLU A 454 8.48 14.10 -20.27
N ASP A 455 7.65 14.13 -19.23
CA ASP A 455 7.35 15.34 -18.45
C ASP A 455 8.54 15.81 -17.58
N ASP A 456 9.48 14.91 -17.25
CA ASP A 456 10.68 15.25 -16.48
C ASP A 456 11.81 15.88 -17.33
N LYS A 457 11.75 15.68 -18.65
CA LYS A 457 12.70 16.25 -19.59
C LYS A 457 11.93 16.92 -20.73
N ASP A 458 12.09 18.22 -20.86
CA ASP A 458 11.47 19.00 -21.95
C ASP A 458 11.78 18.42 -23.36
N TYR A 459 12.89 17.70 -23.53
CA TYR A 459 13.26 16.98 -24.77
C TYR A 459 14.36 15.95 -24.49
N TYR A 460 14.30 14.80 -25.17
CA TYR A 460 15.47 13.93 -25.31
C TYR A 460 16.62 14.67 -25.98
N THR A 461 17.83 14.45 -25.54
CA THR A 461 19.01 14.96 -26.24
C THR A 461 19.10 14.35 -27.64
N VAL A 462 19.80 15.01 -28.56
CA VAL A 462 20.00 14.50 -29.93
C VAL A 462 20.66 13.10 -29.93
N GLU A 463 21.48 12.80 -28.94
CA GLU A 463 22.08 11.49 -28.76
C GLU A 463 21.08 10.44 -28.30
N GLU A 464 20.21 10.78 -27.35
CA GLU A 464 19.15 9.90 -26.86
C GLU A 464 18.14 9.61 -27.96
N GLU A 465 17.72 10.60 -28.74
CA GLU A 465 16.87 10.44 -29.91
C GLU A 465 17.45 9.43 -30.91
N LYS A 466 18.71 9.62 -31.32
CA LYS A 466 19.41 8.69 -32.23
C LYS A 466 19.50 7.29 -31.64
N ARG A 467 19.66 7.17 -30.34
CA ARG A 467 19.74 5.89 -29.63
C ARG A 467 18.40 5.18 -29.62
N ILE A 468 17.29 5.90 -29.37
CA ILE A 468 15.93 5.37 -29.42
C ILE A 468 15.64 4.87 -30.85
N GLU A 469 15.89 5.68 -31.89
CA GLU A 469 15.66 5.30 -33.28
C GLU A 469 16.47 4.06 -33.67
N LYS A 470 17.75 4.04 -33.30
CA LYS A 470 18.61 2.89 -33.53
C LYS A 470 18.06 1.62 -32.91
N VAL A 471 17.62 1.69 -31.65
CA VAL A 471 17.07 0.54 -30.92
C VAL A 471 15.75 0.07 -31.58
N ILE A 472 14.86 0.97 -31.96
CA ILE A 472 13.61 0.66 -32.65
C ILE A 472 13.85 -0.06 -33.98
N ASP A 473 14.80 0.43 -34.78
CA ASP A 473 15.18 -0.21 -36.05
C ASP A 473 15.77 -1.62 -35.81
N MET A 474 16.65 -1.76 -34.79
CA MET A 474 17.32 -3.01 -34.47
C MET A 474 16.35 -4.13 -34.08
N VAL A 475 15.27 -3.83 -33.34
CA VAL A 475 14.26 -4.82 -32.95
C VAL A 475 13.09 -4.92 -33.97
N ASN A 476 13.19 -4.24 -35.09
CA ASN A 476 12.19 -4.23 -36.15
C ASN A 476 10.77 -3.85 -35.64
N LEU A 477 10.68 -2.75 -34.86
CA LEU A 477 9.44 -2.17 -34.40
C LEU A 477 8.91 -1.05 -35.30
N LYS A 478 9.73 -0.51 -36.21
CA LYS A 478 9.40 0.61 -37.06
C LYS A 478 8.12 0.37 -37.89
N GLY A 479 8.02 -0.81 -38.50
CA GLY A 479 6.83 -1.16 -39.31
C GLY A 479 5.51 -1.24 -38.52
N MET A 480 5.57 -1.45 -37.21
CA MET A 480 4.41 -1.31 -36.30
C MET A 480 4.13 0.17 -36.03
N MET A 481 5.17 0.95 -35.68
CA MET A 481 5.04 2.35 -35.30
C MET A 481 4.59 3.25 -36.46
N ASP A 482 5.02 2.97 -37.69
CA ASP A 482 4.64 3.71 -38.89
C ASP A 482 3.12 3.63 -39.19
N LYS A 483 2.44 2.63 -38.63
CA LYS A 483 0.98 2.46 -38.76
C LYS A 483 0.19 3.21 -37.68
N LEU A 484 0.86 3.78 -36.69
CA LEU A 484 0.25 4.44 -35.54
C LEU A 484 0.26 5.95 -35.73
N GLU A 485 -0.85 6.61 -35.44
CA GLU A 485 -1.01 8.06 -35.59
C GLU A 485 0.02 8.84 -34.75
N LYS A 486 0.27 8.40 -33.51
CA LYS A 486 1.23 9.02 -32.58
C LYS A 486 2.61 8.34 -32.63
N SER A 487 2.84 7.37 -33.54
CA SER A 487 4.09 6.62 -33.68
C SER A 487 4.58 6.09 -32.32
N ARG A 488 5.82 6.37 -31.92
CA ARG A 488 6.44 5.94 -30.66
C ARG A 488 5.80 6.52 -29.39
N LYS A 489 5.04 7.63 -29.50
CA LYS A 489 4.27 8.25 -28.42
C LYS A 489 2.89 7.62 -28.20
N THR A 490 2.58 6.55 -28.91
CA THR A 490 1.33 5.82 -28.72
C THR A 490 1.36 5.07 -27.39
N MET A 491 0.28 5.24 -26.59
CA MET A 491 0.10 4.54 -25.32
C MET A 491 0.00 3.03 -25.53
N LEU A 492 0.67 2.25 -24.71
CA LEU A 492 0.43 0.82 -24.59
C LEU A 492 -0.78 0.59 -23.69
N PHE A 493 -1.61 -0.34 -24.12
CA PHE A 493 -2.88 -0.70 -23.50
C PHE A 493 -3.91 0.44 -23.53
N LYS A 494 -5.19 0.07 -23.42
CA LYS A 494 -6.32 1.03 -23.44
C LYS A 494 -6.85 1.36 -22.05
N TYR A 495 -5.98 1.32 -21.04
CA TYR A 495 -6.41 1.60 -19.67
C TYR A 495 -6.74 3.08 -19.43
N PHE A 496 -6.01 3.98 -20.09
CA PHE A 496 -6.10 5.43 -19.84
C PHE A 496 -6.30 6.26 -21.11
N ASP A 497 -6.01 5.69 -22.30
CA ASP A 497 -6.14 6.35 -23.60
C ASP A 497 -6.86 5.39 -24.56
N GLU A 498 -8.04 5.78 -25.04
CA GLU A 498 -8.81 4.99 -26.01
C GLU A 498 -8.07 4.83 -27.36
N THR A 499 -7.14 5.74 -27.69
CA THR A 499 -6.27 5.64 -28.86
C THR A 499 -5.08 4.71 -28.65
N GLY A 500 -4.91 4.18 -27.43
CA GLY A 500 -3.88 3.21 -27.08
C GLY A 500 -4.00 1.92 -27.90
N ILE A 501 -2.92 1.16 -27.96
CA ILE A 501 -2.85 -0.12 -28.68
C ILE A 501 -2.72 -1.31 -27.73
N GLU A 502 -3.24 -2.44 -28.14
CA GLU A 502 -3.00 -3.75 -27.51
C GLU A 502 -1.92 -4.48 -28.34
N PRO A 503 -0.63 -4.41 -27.97
CA PRO A 503 0.42 -5.05 -28.74
C PRO A 503 0.29 -6.58 -28.66
N SER A 504 0.58 -7.27 -29.75
CA SER A 504 0.69 -8.72 -29.77
C SER A 504 1.82 -9.20 -28.86
N GLY A 505 1.80 -10.47 -28.40
CA GLY A 505 2.86 -11.02 -27.54
C GLY A 505 4.26 -10.83 -28.13
N GLY A 506 4.42 -10.97 -29.45
CA GLY A 506 5.68 -10.73 -30.14
C GLY A 506 6.12 -9.25 -30.14
N GLU A 507 5.19 -8.32 -30.29
CA GLU A 507 5.49 -6.88 -30.20
C GLU A 507 5.84 -6.48 -28.79
N GLN A 508 5.12 -6.99 -27.77
CA GLN A 508 5.47 -6.78 -26.36
C GLN A 508 6.89 -7.24 -26.07
N GLN A 509 7.26 -8.39 -26.59
CA GLN A 509 8.60 -8.95 -26.42
C GLN A 509 9.67 -8.10 -27.08
N LYS A 510 9.43 -7.62 -28.32
CA LYS A 510 10.34 -6.70 -29.01
C LYS A 510 10.54 -5.40 -28.22
N ILE A 511 9.50 -4.86 -27.59
CA ILE A 511 9.61 -3.68 -26.72
C ILE A 511 10.48 -3.99 -25.48
N ALA A 512 10.29 -5.15 -24.84
CA ALA A 512 11.12 -5.55 -23.69
C ALA A 512 12.60 -5.73 -24.08
N ILE A 513 12.85 -6.28 -25.26
CA ILE A 513 14.18 -6.39 -25.84
C ILE A 513 14.76 -5.00 -26.14
N ALA A 514 13.99 -4.09 -26.73
CA ALA A 514 14.37 -2.71 -26.97
C ALA A 514 14.81 -2.00 -25.67
N ARG A 515 14.08 -2.21 -24.58
CA ARG A 515 14.44 -1.72 -23.23
C ARG A 515 15.83 -2.19 -22.79
N ALA A 516 16.11 -3.49 -22.93
CA ALA A 516 17.42 -4.06 -22.58
C ALA A 516 18.56 -3.45 -23.42
N TYR A 517 18.31 -3.19 -24.72
CA TYR A 517 19.28 -2.51 -25.58
C TYR A 517 19.49 -1.06 -25.23
N TYR A 518 18.41 -0.35 -24.97
CA TYR A 518 18.50 1.05 -24.55
C TYR A 518 19.30 1.18 -23.25
N LYS A 519 19.16 0.26 -22.30
CA LYS A 519 19.97 0.24 -21.07
C LYS A 519 21.47 0.11 -21.34
N ASN A 520 21.88 -0.66 -22.35
CA ASN A 520 23.26 -0.84 -22.82
C ASN A 520 24.26 -1.35 -21.76
N SER A 521 23.84 -2.25 -20.92
CA SER A 521 24.67 -2.87 -19.88
C SER A 521 25.73 -3.82 -20.46
N PRO A 522 26.86 -4.09 -19.74
CA PRO A 522 27.90 -5.00 -20.17
C PRO A 522 27.49 -6.47 -20.17
N VAL A 523 26.48 -6.84 -19.40
CA VAL A 523 25.94 -8.20 -19.34
C VAL A 523 24.49 -8.21 -19.82
N VAL A 524 24.19 -9.03 -20.82
CA VAL A 524 22.84 -9.20 -21.37
C VAL A 524 22.29 -10.56 -20.98
N ILE A 525 21.05 -10.61 -20.53
CA ILE A 525 20.40 -11.83 -20.08
C ILE A 525 19.07 -11.99 -20.80
N LEU A 526 18.87 -13.19 -21.36
CA LEU A 526 17.66 -13.54 -22.08
C LEU A 526 17.08 -14.83 -21.52
N ASP A 527 15.97 -14.71 -20.82
CA ASP A 527 15.26 -15.85 -20.26
C ASP A 527 14.04 -16.15 -21.14
N GLU A 528 14.14 -17.17 -21.98
CA GLU A 528 13.12 -17.66 -22.92
C GLU A 528 12.49 -16.54 -23.79
N PRO A 529 13.29 -15.74 -24.47
CA PRO A 529 12.80 -14.53 -25.14
C PRO A 529 11.89 -14.81 -26.33
N THR A 530 11.61 -16.05 -26.69
CA THR A 530 10.90 -16.42 -27.93
C THR A 530 9.68 -17.30 -27.71
N ALA A 531 9.21 -17.46 -26.46
CA ALA A 531 8.09 -18.34 -26.13
C ALA A 531 6.78 -18.01 -26.86
N ALA A 532 6.58 -16.75 -27.27
CA ALA A 532 5.39 -16.26 -27.96
C ALA A 532 5.56 -16.08 -29.49
N LEU A 533 6.71 -16.49 -30.08
CA LEU A 533 7.05 -16.24 -31.47
C LEU A 533 6.94 -17.50 -32.33
N ASP A 534 6.64 -17.29 -33.61
CA ASP A 534 6.79 -18.32 -34.61
C ASP A 534 8.28 -18.62 -34.91
N PRO A 535 8.62 -19.80 -35.46
CA PRO A 535 10.01 -20.21 -35.68
C PRO A 535 10.84 -19.27 -36.58
N ILE A 536 10.20 -18.56 -37.50
CA ILE A 536 10.89 -17.63 -38.41
C ILE A 536 11.22 -16.33 -37.66
N ALA A 537 10.25 -15.77 -36.96
CA ALA A 537 10.45 -14.58 -36.13
C ALA A 537 11.46 -14.84 -35.03
N GLU A 538 11.47 -16.04 -34.46
CA GLU A 538 12.46 -16.47 -33.49
C GLU A 538 13.88 -16.47 -34.07
N TYR A 539 14.07 -17.11 -35.22
CA TYR A 539 15.40 -17.16 -35.89
C TYR A 539 15.90 -15.74 -36.19
N GLU A 540 15.02 -14.84 -36.68
CA GLU A 540 15.39 -13.45 -36.95
C GLU A 540 15.81 -12.73 -35.67
N ILE A 541 15.09 -12.93 -34.55
CA ILE A 541 15.45 -12.34 -33.27
C ILE A 541 16.78 -12.87 -32.78
N TYR A 542 17.05 -14.17 -32.81
CA TYR A 542 18.36 -14.69 -32.39
C TYR A 542 19.49 -14.17 -33.28
N LYS A 543 19.29 -14.06 -34.59
CA LYS A 543 20.27 -13.48 -35.52
C LYS A 543 20.52 -11.99 -35.20
N GLN A 544 19.50 -11.23 -34.96
CA GLN A 544 19.60 -9.83 -34.53
C GLN A 544 20.31 -9.77 -33.16
N PHE A 545 19.97 -10.66 -32.26
CA PHE A 545 20.54 -10.74 -30.93
C PHE A 545 22.07 -10.96 -30.95
N HIS A 546 22.52 -11.90 -31.72
CA HIS A 546 23.97 -12.15 -31.86
C HIS A 546 24.70 -10.89 -32.36
N THR A 547 24.10 -10.16 -33.29
CA THR A 547 24.63 -8.89 -33.77
C THR A 547 24.60 -7.78 -32.69
N LEU A 548 23.65 -7.83 -31.78
CA LEU A 548 23.36 -6.82 -30.78
C LEU A 548 24.13 -6.99 -29.49
N VAL A 549 24.39 -8.24 -29.10
CA VAL A 549 25.22 -8.54 -27.95
C VAL A 549 26.68 -8.17 -28.26
N GLY A 550 27.12 -8.38 -29.51
CA GLY A 550 28.50 -8.08 -29.90
C GLY A 550 29.50 -8.73 -28.96
N ASP A 551 30.45 -7.95 -28.45
CA ASP A 551 31.51 -8.42 -27.54
C ASP A 551 31.08 -8.43 -26.04
N LYS A 552 29.77 -8.27 -25.73
CA LYS A 552 29.30 -8.30 -24.35
C LYS A 552 29.14 -9.74 -23.84
N THR A 553 29.26 -9.90 -22.52
CA THR A 553 28.92 -11.19 -21.90
C THR A 553 27.42 -11.44 -21.96
N ALA A 554 26.99 -12.62 -22.39
CA ALA A 554 25.58 -12.94 -22.56
C ALA A 554 25.17 -14.28 -21.97
N PHE A 555 23.99 -14.31 -21.35
CA PHE A 555 23.34 -15.50 -20.82
C PHE A 555 22.04 -15.75 -21.57
N TYR A 556 21.89 -16.94 -22.14
CA TYR A 556 20.71 -17.36 -22.87
C TYR A 556 20.07 -18.55 -22.19
N ILE A 557 18.87 -18.39 -21.67
CA ILE A 557 18.04 -19.53 -21.29
C ILE A 557 17.10 -19.83 -22.44
N SER A 558 17.16 -21.02 -22.98
CA SER A 558 16.30 -21.44 -24.07
C SER A 558 15.78 -22.86 -23.86
N HIS A 559 14.50 -23.07 -24.16
CA HIS A 559 13.91 -24.39 -24.33
C HIS A 559 14.08 -24.93 -25.75
N ARG A 560 14.52 -24.09 -26.70
CA ARG A 560 14.79 -24.49 -28.09
C ARG A 560 16.27 -24.60 -28.33
N LEU A 561 16.75 -25.83 -28.43
CA LEU A 561 18.19 -26.14 -28.52
C LEU A 561 18.84 -25.68 -29.83
N SER A 562 18.03 -25.32 -30.86
CA SER A 562 18.54 -24.71 -32.09
C SER A 562 19.25 -23.37 -31.83
N SER A 563 18.86 -22.62 -30.81
CA SER A 563 19.46 -21.35 -30.43
C SER A 563 20.82 -21.52 -29.73
N CYS A 564 21.08 -22.68 -29.13
CA CYS A 564 22.34 -22.95 -28.43
C CYS A 564 23.57 -22.94 -29.37
N ARG A 565 23.35 -23.10 -30.69
CA ARG A 565 24.40 -23.02 -31.69
C ARG A 565 25.06 -21.65 -31.85
N PHE A 566 24.36 -20.61 -31.37
CA PHE A 566 24.88 -19.24 -31.41
C PHE A 566 25.73 -18.90 -30.16
N CYS A 567 25.84 -19.83 -29.22
CA CYS A 567 26.58 -19.61 -27.97
C CYS A 567 27.94 -20.35 -28.01
N ASP A 568 28.92 -19.77 -27.31
CA ASP A 568 30.26 -20.33 -27.20
C ASP A 568 30.26 -21.59 -26.33
N THR A 569 29.52 -21.54 -25.25
CA THR A 569 29.41 -22.62 -24.26
C THR A 569 27.95 -22.87 -23.85
N ILE A 570 27.71 -24.11 -23.42
CA ILE A 570 26.40 -24.60 -22.99
C ILE A 570 26.55 -25.23 -21.61
N ALA A 571 25.77 -24.80 -20.64
CA ALA A 571 25.61 -25.42 -19.34
C ALA A 571 24.26 -26.16 -19.26
N VAL A 572 24.32 -27.47 -19.09
CA VAL A 572 23.14 -28.34 -18.99
C VAL A 572 22.80 -28.52 -17.51
N PHE A 573 21.66 -27.96 -17.11
CA PHE A 573 21.15 -28.05 -15.74
C PHE A 573 20.27 -29.28 -15.58
N SER A 574 20.53 -30.08 -14.55
CA SER A 574 19.71 -31.22 -14.14
C SER A 574 19.69 -31.30 -12.61
N GLU A 575 18.50 -31.40 -12.02
CA GLU A 575 18.31 -31.55 -10.56
C GLU A 575 19.10 -30.54 -9.72
N GLY A 576 19.14 -29.28 -10.19
CA GLY A 576 19.84 -28.20 -9.50
C GLY A 576 21.34 -28.18 -9.64
N LYS A 577 21.93 -29.02 -10.52
CA LYS A 577 23.37 -29.12 -10.78
C LYS A 577 23.70 -28.89 -12.25
N ILE A 578 24.93 -28.50 -12.54
CA ILE A 578 25.45 -28.50 -13.90
C ILE A 578 25.90 -29.94 -14.21
N ALA A 579 25.11 -30.66 -15.02
CA ALA A 579 25.34 -32.04 -15.36
C ALA A 579 26.32 -32.17 -16.53
N GLU A 580 26.25 -31.26 -17.51
CA GLU A 580 27.15 -31.25 -18.68
C GLU A 580 27.55 -29.81 -18.97
N TYR A 581 28.79 -29.61 -19.43
CA TYR A 581 29.32 -28.29 -19.80
C TYR A 581 30.25 -28.42 -21.00
N GLY A 582 30.06 -27.60 -22.02
CA GLY A 582 30.89 -27.64 -23.24
C GLY A 582 30.21 -26.89 -24.41
N ASN A 583 30.78 -27.01 -25.60
CA ASN A 583 30.17 -26.45 -26.80
C ASN A 583 29.18 -27.44 -27.46
N HIS A 584 28.37 -26.97 -28.40
CA HIS A 584 27.37 -27.78 -29.11
C HIS A 584 27.98 -29.08 -29.71
N ASP A 585 29.11 -28.94 -30.40
CA ASP A 585 29.73 -30.06 -31.13
C ASP A 585 30.33 -31.13 -30.21
N SER A 586 30.71 -30.76 -28.99
CA SER A 586 31.19 -31.70 -27.98
C SER A 586 30.02 -32.39 -27.28
N LEU A 587 29.01 -31.66 -26.87
CA LEU A 587 27.89 -32.19 -26.09
C LEU A 587 27.00 -33.13 -26.91
N ILE A 588 26.78 -32.84 -28.18
CA ILE A 588 25.97 -33.71 -29.06
C ILE A 588 26.57 -35.09 -29.30
N LYS A 589 27.90 -35.24 -29.11
CA LYS A 589 28.61 -36.50 -29.29
C LYS A 589 28.64 -37.38 -28.05
N ILE A 590 28.18 -36.89 -26.92
CA ILE A 590 28.13 -37.66 -25.66
C ILE A 590 27.04 -38.72 -25.78
N VAL A 591 27.43 -39.97 -25.86
CA VAL A 591 26.49 -41.11 -25.95
C VAL A 591 25.71 -41.20 -24.64
N GLY A 592 24.37 -41.10 -24.73
CA GLY A 592 23.49 -41.06 -23.53
C GLY A 592 23.51 -39.72 -22.79
N GLY A 593 24.12 -38.67 -23.37
CA GLY A 593 24.15 -37.34 -22.81
C GLY A 593 22.77 -36.70 -22.73
N ILE A 594 22.55 -35.90 -21.70
CA ILE A 594 21.28 -35.18 -21.50
C ILE A 594 21.03 -34.19 -22.65
N TYR A 595 22.08 -33.43 -23.04
CA TYR A 595 21.99 -32.48 -24.15
C TYR A 595 21.66 -33.19 -25.48
N ALA A 596 22.36 -34.25 -25.80
CA ALA A 596 22.16 -35.02 -27.02
C ALA A 596 20.73 -35.59 -27.07
N GLY A 597 20.24 -36.17 -25.98
CA GLY A 597 18.89 -36.70 -25.88
C GLY A 597 17.81 -35.62 -26.04
N MET A 598 17.98 -34.46 -25.41
CA MET A 598 17.08 -33.32 -25.56
C MET A 598 17.07 -32.78 -27.00
N PHE A 599 18.24 -32.69 -27.64
CA PHE A 599 18.38 -32.21 -29.02
C PHE A 599 17.71 -33.15 -30.00
N GLU A 600 17.89 -34.47 -29.86
CA GLU A 600 17.27 -35.47 -30.71
C GLU A 600 15.74 -35.48 -30.55
N ALA A 601 15.24 -35.39 -29.33
CA ALA A 601 13.83 -35.30 -29.07
C ALA A 601 13.19 -34.08 -29.77
N GLN A 602 13.84 -32.91 -29.74
CA GLN A 602 13.37 -31.74 -30.48
C GLN A 602 13.46 -31.88 -32.00
N ALA A 603 14.55 -32.46 -32.51
CA ALA A 603 14.76 -32.67 -33.93
C ALA A 603 13.69 -33.61 -34.56
N GLN A 604 13.16 -34.54 -33.78
CA GLN A 604 12.10 -35.45 -34.24
C GLN A 604 10.74 -34.71 -34.51
N TYR A 605 10.47 -33.60 -33.83
CA TYR A 605 9.27 -32.80 -34.07
C TYR A 605 9.37 -31.95 -35.35
N TYR A 606 10.54 -31.76 -35.93
CA TYR A 606 10.78 -30.95 -37.14
C TYR A 606 11.11 -31.81 -38.37
N ARG A 607 11.17 -33.13 -38.22
CA ARG A 607 11.23 -34.10 -39.32
C ARG A 607 9.84 -34.65 -39.62
#